data_e250e372451ca0289b67703b482c55f6
#
_entry.id   e250e372451ca0289b67703b482c55f6
#
_cell.length_a   1.000
_cell.length_b   1.000
_cell.length_c   1.000
_cell.angle_alpha   90.00
_cell.angle_beta   90.00
_cell.angle_gamma   90.00
#
_symmetry.space_group_name_H-M   'P 1'
#
loop_
_entity.id
_entity.type
_entity.pdbx_description
1 polymer ?
#
loop_
_entity_poly.entity_id
_entity_poly.type
_entity_poly.pdbx_seq_one_letter_code
_entity_poly.pdbx_strand_id
1 'polypeptide(L)'
;LAWLRPMGFEVKEAKNGQEAVEIWQQWQPHLIWMDMRMPVVNGYEATRQIKSHLQGQATVLLALTGSTLEEEKEVVLSAGCDDFVHKPFREEVLFEKMAQHLGVRYVYEEIDLENTSEAVSIDKLTAADLRIMPERWLMEISEAAALINNQLIDQLLSQIPEEHRGLAQAIQKEVDDFDFDRIMNLAQEAINL
;
A
#
# COMPACT_ATOMS: atom_id res chain seq x y z
N LEU A 1 2.56 -9.85 -5.82
CA LEU A 1 3.66 -9.82 -4.81
C LEU A 1 5.08 -9.76 -5.43
N ALA A 2 5.19 -9.47 -6.75
CA ALA A 2 6.49 -9.38 -7.45
C ALA A 2 7.44 -8.32 -6.86
N TRP A 3 6.91 -7.27 -6.24
CA TRP A 3 7.64 -6.18 -5.60
C TRP A 3 8.40 -6.56 -4.31
N LEU A 4 8.09 -7.70 -3.68
CA LEU A 4 8.85 -8.19 -2.51
C LEU A 4 10.25 -8.74 -2.88
N ARG A 5 10.41 -9.26 -4.09
CA ARG A 5 11.68 -9.86 -4.53
C ARG A 5 12.84 -8.87 -4.58
N PRO A 6 12.67 -7.64 -5.12
CA PRO A 6 13.72 -6.63 -5.10
C PRO A 6 14.18 -6.22 -3.69
N MET A 7 13.33 -6.45 -2.68
CA MET A 7 13.65 -6.16 -1.27
C MET A 7 14.36 -7.31 -0.55
N GLY A 8 14.78 -8.33 -1.28
CA GLY A 8 15.52 -9.45 -0.72
C GLY A 8 14.67 -10.59 -0.14
N PHE A 9 13.35 -10.56 -0.32
CA PHE A 9 12.48 -11.65 0.09
C PHE A 9 12.43 -12.76 -0.97
N GLU A 10 12.53 -14.01 -0.51
CA GLU A 10 12.16 -15.16 -1.34
C GLU A 10 10.64 -15.31 -1.33
N VAL A 11 10.02 -15.33 -2.51
CA VAL A 11 8.57 -15.38 -2.66
C VAL A 11 8.15 -16.54 -3.53
N LYS A 12 7.21 -17.35 -3.04
CA LYS A 12 6.48 -18.36 -3.80
C LYS A 12 4.99 -18.02 -3.81
N GLU A 13 4.31 -18.38 -4.87
CA GLU A 13 2.88 -18.14 -5.06
C GLU A 13 2.14 -19.46 -5.17
N ALA A 14 0.99 -19.54 -4.50
CA ALA A 14 0.06 -20.66 -4.59
C ALA A 14 -1.26 -20.18 -5.23
N LYS A 15 -1.86 -20.99 -6.09
CA LYS A 15 -3.11 -20.66 -6.80
C LYS A 15 -4.37 -21.04 -6.01
N ASN A 16 -4.23 -21.86 -4.99
CA ASN A 16 -5.30 -22.34 -4.13
C ASN A 16 -4.74 -22.81 -2.79
N GLY A 17 -5.63 -23.12 -1.84
CA GLY A 17 -5.22 -23.53 -0.49
C GLY A 17 -4.48 -24.87 -0.43
N GLN A 18 -4.78 -25.82 -1.32
CA GLN A 18 -4.08 -27.09 -1.38
C GLN A 18 -2.61 -26.89 -1.76
N GLU A 19 -2.36 -26.12 -2.82
CA GLU A 19 -1.01 -25.77 -3.26
C GLU A 19 -0.25 -24.97 -2.19
N ALA A 20 -0.96 -24.08 -1.45
CA ALA A 20 -0.37 -23.34 -0.36
C ALA A 20 0.15 -24.25 0.76
N VAL A 21 -0.61 -25.26 1.15
CA VAL A 21 -0.21 -26.27 2.14
C VAL A 21 0.99 -27.07 1.64
N GLU A 22 0.98 -27.51 0.38
CA GLU A 22 2.08 -28.29 -0.23
C GLU A 22 3.38 -27.46 -0.28
N ILE A 23 3.30 -26.20 -0.70
CA ILE A 23 4.45 -25.29 -0.71
C ILE A 23 4.95 -25.05 0.71
N TRP A 24 4.06 -24.84 1.67
CA TRP A 24 4.42 -24.65 3.06
C TRP A 24 5.16 -25.86 3.62
N GLN A 25 4.71 -27.08 3.37
CA GLN A 25 5.36 -28.30 3.83
C GLN A 25 6.79 -28.46 3.31
N GLN A 26 7.04 -28.05 2.07
CA GLN A 26 8.34 -28.20 1.41
C GLN A 26 9.32 -27.06 1.76
N TRP A 27 8.80 -25.85 1.94
CA TRP A 27 9.61 -24.63 1.97
C TRP A 27 9.62 -23.93 3.35
N GLN A 28 8.58 -24.15 4.17
CA GLN A 28 8.44 -23.59 5.52
C GLN A 28 8.73 -22.09 5.59
N PRO A 29 7.94 -21.24 4.90
CA PRO A 29 8.11 -19.80 4.90
C PRO A 29 7.89 -19.21 6.30
N HIS A 30 8.52 -18.08 6.58
CA HIS A 30 8.30 -17.35 7.84
C HIS A 30 6.92 -16.70 7.90
N LEU A 31 6.39 -16.27 6.73
CA LEU A 31 5.09 -15.60 6.63
C LEU A 31 4.33 -16.05 5.38
N ILE A 32 3.02 -16.18 5.53
CA ILE A 32 2.08 -16.47 4.43
C ILE A 32 0.99 -15.40 4.40
N TRP A 33 0.83 -14.76 3.25
CA TRP A 33 -0.37 -14.01 2.91
C TRP A 33 -1.41 -14.95 2.36
N MET A 34 -2.49 -15.20 3.13
CA MET A 34 -3.50 -16.19 2.79
C MET A 34 -4.79 -15.52 2.35
N ASP A 35 -5.14 -15.66 1.07
CA ASP A 35 -6.48 -15.28 0.62
C ASP A 35 -7.52 -16.24 1.22
N MET A 36 -8.52 -15.69 1.90
CA MET A 36 -9.58 -16.52 2.49
C MET A 36 -10.50 -17.13 1.44
N ARG A 37 -10.65 -16.49 0.28
CA ARG A 37 -11.55 -16.95 -0.81
C ARG A 37 -10.76 -17.52 -1.97
N MET A 38 -10.47 -18.81 -1.91
CA MET A 38 -9.78 -19.54 -2.96
C MET A 38 -10.58 -20.79 -3.39
N PRO A 39 -10.41 -21.25 -4.65
CA PRO A 39 -11.01 -22.50 -5.10
C PRO A 39 -10.29 -23.73 -4.50
N VAL A 40 -10.88 -24.92 -4.64
CA VAL A 40 -10.40 -26.23 -4.21
C VAL A 40 -10.35 -26.35 -2.68
N VAL A 41 -9.36 -25.74 -2.05
CA VAL A 41 -9.25 -25.56 -0.59
C VAL A 41 -9.21 -24.08 -0.33
N ASN A 42 -10.14 -23.60 0.49
CA ASN A 42 -10.19 -22.19 0.88
C ASN A 42 -9.11 -21.84 1.93
N GLY A 43 -8.88 -20.52 2.16
CA GLY A 43 -7.85 -20.07 3.08
C GLY A 43 -8.05 -20.51 4.53
N TYR A 44 -9.30 -20.62 4.99
CA TYR A 44 -9.61 -21.09 6.35
C TYR A 44 -9.17 -22.53 6.57
N GLU A 45 -9.45 -23.39 5.62
CA GLU A 45 -9.08 -24.80 5.69
C GLU A 45 -7.57 -24.99 5.56
N ALA A 46 -6.92 -24.29 4.63
CA ALA A 46 -5.47 -24.29 4.48
C ALA A 46 -4.78 -23.80 5.77
N THR A 47 -5.28 -22.72 6.38
CA THR A 47 -4.76 -22.20 7.65
C THR A 47 -4.86 -23.25 8.77
N ARG A 48 -6.02 -23.90 8.95
CA ARG A 48 -6.19 -24.94 9.95
C ARG A 48 -5.22 -26.09 9.75
N GLN A 49 -5.05 -26.54 8.49
CA GLN A 49 -4.12 -27.62 8.17
C GLN A 49 -2.68 -27.22 8.54
N ILE A 50 -2.22 -26.04 8.13
CA ILE A 50 -0.87 -25.55 8.47
C ILE A 50 -0.71 -25.41 9.98
N LYS A 51 -1.63 -24.73 10.67
CA LYS A 51 -1.55 -24.48 12.12
C LYS A 51 -1.74 -25.73 12.98
N SER A 52 -2.27 -26.83 12.44
CA SER A 52 -2.33 -28.11 13.13
C SER A 52 -0.95 -28.77 13.34
N HIS A 53 0.06 -28.37 12.57
CA HIS A 53 1.44 -28.83 12.70
C HIS A 53 2.25 -27.92 13.62
N LEU A 54 3.15 -28.49 14.42
CA LEU A 54 4.00 -27.73 15.33
C LEU A 54 4.83 -26.66 14.59
N GLN A 55 5.37 -26.99 13.42
CA GLN A 55 6.11 -26.05 12.57
C GLN A 55 5.21 -24.93 12.02
N GLY A 56 3.93 -25.23 11.76
CA GLY A 56 2.96 -24.25 11.28
C GLY A 56 2.58 -23.20 12.32
N GLN A 57 2.75 -23.52 13.62
CA GLN A 57 2.54 -22.53 14.67
C GLN A 57 3.61 -21.43 14.65
N ALA A 58 4.81 -21.72 14.15
CA ALA A 58 5.89 -20.74 13.99
C ALA A 58 5.77 -19.92 12.70
N THR A 59 4.96 -20.37 11.72
CA THR A 59 4.72 -19.62 10.49
C THR A 59 3.66 -18.54 10.74
N VAL A 60 3.98 -17.28 10.48
CA VAL A 60 3.02 -16.17 10.55
C VAL A 60 2.01 -16.30 9.40
N LEU A 61 0.72 -16.37 9.72
CA LEU A 61 -0.38 -16.44 8.76
C LEU A 61 -1.20 -15.17 8.83
N LEU A 62 -1.12 -14.35 7.78
CA LEU A 62 -1.87 -13.11 7.63
C LEU A 62 -2.97 -13.28 6.59
N ALA A 63 -4.22 -13.13 7.02
CA ALA A 63 -5.38 -13.31 6.15
C ALA A 63 -5.61 -12.09 5.26
N LEU A 64 -5.92 -12.33 4.00
CA LEU A 64 -6.45 -11.32 3.06
C LEU A 64 -7.95 -11.56 2.90
N THR A 65 -8.78 -10.67 3.44
CA THR A 65 -10.24 -10.80 3.41
C THR A 65 -10.92 -9.66 2.65
N GLY A 66 -12.01 -9.98 1.94
CA GLY A 66 -12.83 -8.97 1.26
C GLY A 66 -14.01 -8.47 2.09
N SER A 67 -14.22 -8.99 3.30
CA SER A 67 -15.33 -8.59 4.16
C SER A 67 -14.86 -7.65 5.26
N THR A 68 -15.67 -6.61 5.51
CA THR A 68 -15.45 -5.62 6.56
C THR A 68 -16.24 -5.93 7.84
N LEU A 69 -16.96 -7.07 7.89
CA LEU A 69 -17.77 -7.44 9.04
C LEU A 69 -16.89 -7.92 10.21
N GLU A 70 -17.15 -7.41 11.39
CA GLU A 70 -16.43 -7.82 12.60
C GLU A 70 -16.55 -9.32 12.91
N GLU A 71 -17.67 -9.93 12.54
CA GLU A 71 -17.89 -11.38 12.67
C GLU A 71 -16.85 -12.20 11.85
N GLU A 72 -16.41 -11.71 10.70
CA GLU A 72 -15.42 -12.40 9.88
C GLU A 72 -14.01 -12.30 10.50
N LYS A 73 -13.74 -11.26 11.27
CA LYS A 73 -12.50 -11.12 12.05
C LYS A 73 -12.33 -12.26 13.05
N GLU A 74 -13.38 -12.55 13.83
CA GLU A 74 -13.36 -13.63 14.80
C GLU A 74 -13.19 -14.99 14.12
N VAL A 75 -13.82 -15.20 12.97
CA VAL A 75 -13.70 -16.42 12.18
C VAL A 75 -12.27 -16.62 11.65
N VAL A 76 -11.64 -15.55 11.14
CA VAL A 76 -10.27 -15.57 10.64
C VAL A 76 -9.27 -15.91 11.75
N LEU A 77 -9.36 -15.24 12.90
CA LEU A 77 -8.50 -15.48 14.04
C LEU A 77 -8.73 -16.88 14.66
N SER A 78 -9.99 -17.33 14.74
CA SER A 78 -10.33 -18.68 15.25
C SER A 78 -9.86 -19.80 14.32
N ALA A 79 -9.67 -19.51 13.02
CA ALA A 79 -9.07 -20.44 12.08
C ALA A 79 -7.54 -20.63 12.30
N GLY A 80 -6.92 -19.73 13.08
CA GLY A 80 -5.51 -19.77 13.43
C GLY A 80 -4.65 -18.72 12.72
N CYS A 81 -5.26 -17.73 12.04
CA CYS A 81 -4.49 -16.60 11.50
C CYS A 81 -3.98 -15.72 12.64
N ASP A 82 -2.78 -15.18 12.46
CA ASP A 82 -2.14 -14.31 13.44
C ASP A 82 -2.64 -12.86 13.31
N ASP A 83 -3.06 -12.45 12.09
CA ASP A 83 -3.63 -11.14 11.82
C ASP A 83 -4.36 -11.16 10.45
N PHE A 84 -4.92 -10.03 10.03
CA PHE A 84 -5.63 -9.91 8.76
C PHE A 84 -5.52 -8.51 8.15
N VAL A 85 -5.78 -8.42 6.84
CA VAL A 85 -5.87 -7.19 6.06
C VAL A 85 -7.11 -7.24 5.17
N HIS A 86 -7.86 -6.15 5.14
CA HIS A 86 -9.03 -6.02 4.27
C HIS A 86 -8.66 -5.63 2.85
N LYS A 87 -9.30 -6.27 1.89
CA LYS A 87 -9.24 -5.87 0.47
C LYS A 87 -10.29 -4.78 0.18
N PRO A 88 -9.96 -3.72 -0.59
CA PRO A 88 -8.66 -3.42 -1.18
C PRO A 88 -7.66 -2.91 -0.14
N PHE A 89 -6.38 -3.21 -0.31
CA PHE A 89 -5.30 -2.77 0.57
C PHE A 89 -4.17 -2.10 -0.24
N ARG A 90 -3.45 -1.22 0.43
CA ARG A 90 -2.21 -0.62 -0.09
C ARG A 90 -1.00 -1.47 0.27
N GLU A 91 0.07 -1.35 -0.48
CA GLU A 91 1.31 -2.09 -0.23
C GLU A 91 1.93 -1.73 1.13
N GLU A 92 1.83 -0.47 1.55
CA GLU A 92 2.32 0.02 2.84
C GLU A 92 1.74 -0.77 4.02
N VAL A 93 0.43 -1.08 3.97
CA VAL A 93 -0.23 -1.87 5.01
C VAL A 93 0.37 -3.28 5.10
N LEU A 94 0.73 -3.87 3.96
CA LEU A 94 1.40 -5.17 3.94
C LEU A 94 2.81 -5.09 4.55
N PHE A 95 3.56 -4.01 4.24
CA PHE A 95 4.87 -3.77 4.83
C PHE A 95 4.82 -3.58 6.35
N GLU A 96 3.87 -2.77 6.84
CA GLU A 96 3.67 -2.56 8.27
C GLU A 96 3.39 -3.87 9.00
N LYS A 97 2.48 -4.70 8.45
CA LYS A 97 2.16 -6.01 9.00
C LYS A 97 3.37 -6.96 8.99
N MET A 98 4.15 -6.98 7.91
CA MET A 98 5.37 -7.76 7.84
C MET A 98 6.40 -7.29 8.86
N ALA A 99 6.58 -5.98 9.02
CA ALA A 99 7.47 -5.40 10.03
C ALA A 99 7.04 -5.80 11.45
N GLN A 100 5.74 -5.69 11.73
CA GLN A 100 5.16 -6.03 13.02
C GLN A 100 5.37 -7.50 13.41
N HIS A 101 5.14 -8.43 12.46
CA HIS A 101 5.12 -9.87 12.75
C HIS A 101 6.47 -10.56 12.55
N LEU A 102 7.31 -10.08 11.62
CA LEU A 102 8.62 -10.64 11.35
C LEU A 102 9.77 -9.90 12.05
N GLY A 103 9.49 -8.71 12.61
CA GLY A 103 10.52 -7.86 13.21
C GLY A 103 11.51 -7.29 12.17
N VAL A 104 11.17 -7.33 10.88
CA VAL A 104 11.99 -6.74 9.83
C VAL A 104 11.94 -5.23 9.94
N ARG A 105 13.10 -4.57 9.75
CA ARG A 105 13.18 -3.12 9.60
C ARG A 105 13.44 -2.83 8.14
N TYR A 106 12.55 -2.07 7.53
CA TYR A 106 12.79 -1.52 6.20
C TYR A 106 13.77 -0.36 6.36
N VAL A 107 14.96 -0.50 5.79
CA VAL A 107 15.86 0.61 5.61
C VAL A 107 15.48 1.18 4.24
N TYR A 108 14.75 2.28 4.24
CA TYR A 108 14.66 3.09 3.04
C TYR A 108 16.06 3.61 2.82
N GLU A 109 16.72 3.23 1.73
CA GLU A 109 17.82 4.05 1.24
C GLU A 109 17.20 5.41 0.97
N GLU A 110 17.46 6.36 1.86
CA GLU A 110 17.49 7.75 1.43
C GLU A 110 18.53 7.73 0.30
N ILE A 111 18.05 7.74 -0.93
CA ILE A 111 18.92 8.03 -2.06
C ILE A 111 19.42 9.44 -1.73
N ASP A 112 20.64 9.52 -1.24
CA ASP A 112 21.38 10.76 -1.12
C ASP A 112 21.44 11.38 -2.53
N LEU A 113 20.40 12.14 -2.85
CA LEU A 113 20.34 13.01 -4.02
C LEU A 113 21.19 14.27 -3.78
N GLU A 114 22.31 14.12 -3.03
CA GLU A 114 23.27 15.19 -2.86
C GLU A 114 24.05 15.51 -4.14
N ASN A 115 23.74 14.90 -5.27
CA ASN A 115 24.45 15.21 -6.51
C ASN A 115 23.59 15.22 -7.79
N THR A 116 22.34 15.71 -7.71
CA THR A 116 21.68 16.24 -8.92
C THR A 116 20.59 17.22 -8.52
N SER A 117 20.89 18.52 -8.63
CA SER A 117 19.96 19.67 -8.63
C SER A 117 18.78 19.61 -7.67
N GLU A 118 18.84 20.44 -6.61
CA GLU A 118 17.77 21.06 -5.83
C GLU A 118 16.31 20.58 -6.09
N ALA A 119 16.03 19.30 -5.81
CA ALA A 119 14.66 18.85 -5.62
C ALA A 119 14.31 19.10 -4.14
N VAL A 120 13.70 20.25 -3.86
CA VAL A 120 13.16 20.62 -2.56
C VAL A 120 12.16 19.52 -2.15
N SER A 121 12.51 18.73 -1.13
CA SER A 121 11.55 17.86 -0.46
C SER A 121 10.54 18.76 0.26
N ILE A 122 9.32 18.81 -0.24
CA ILE A 122 8.24 19.60 0.34
C ILE A 122 7.68 18.81 1.53
N ASP A 123 8.19 19.06 2.73
CA ASP A 123 7.69 18.43 3.97
C ASP A 123 6.22 18.74 4.24
N LYS A 124 5.70 19.82 3.66
CA LYS A 124 4.31 20.22 3.77
C LYS A 124 3.89 21.04 2.54
N LEU A 125 2.96 20.52 1.76
CA LEU A 125 2.43 21.22 0.60
C LEU A 125 1.82 22.57 0.99
N THR A 126 2.21 23.64 0.28
CA THR A 126 1.72 25.00 0.46
C THR A 126 1.20 25.57 -0.85
N ALA A 127 0.37 26.63 -0.77
CA ALA A 127 -0.11 27.33 -1.95
C ALA A 127 1.03 27.94 -2.79
N ALA A 128 2.12 28.35 -2.15
CA ALA A 128 3.30 28.90 -2.84
C ALA A 128 3.97 27.86 -3.75
N ASP A 129 3.99 26.59 -3.33
CA ASP A 129 4.57 25.49 -4.13
C ASP A 129 3.77 25.22 -5.40
N LEU A 130 2.44 25.43 -5.36
CA LEU A 130 1.54 25.23 -6.51
C LEU A 130 1.68 26.34 -7.56
N ARG A 131 2.18 27.53 -7.21
CA ARG A 131 2.29 28.68 -8.11
C ARG A 131 3.27 28.53 -9.26
N ILE A 132 4.12 27.52 -9.21
CA ILE A 132 4.98 27.16 -10.34
C ILE A 132 4.18 26.64 -11.54
N MET A 133 2.94 26.16 -11.28
CA MET A 133 2.04 25.68 -12.32
C MET A 133 1.15 26.81 -12.86
N PRO A 134 0.75 26.72 -14.15
CA PRO A 134 -0.14 27.72 -14.75
C PRO A 134 -1.49 27.81 -14.03
N GLU A 135 -2.09 28.99 -13.99
CA GLU A 135 -3.41 29.24 -13.39
C GLU A 135 -4.49 28.27 -13.90
N ARG A 136 -4.47 27.95 -15.20
CA ARG A 136 -5.37 26.96 -15.78
C ARG A 136 -5.21 25.59 -15.13
N TRP A 137 -3.99 25.15 -14.89
CA TRP A 137 -3.71 23.86 -14.23
C TRP A 137 -4.20 23.87 -12.77
N LEU A 138 -4.05 25.02 -12.06
CA LEU A 138 -4.56 25.20 -10.70
C LEU A 138 -6.09 25.09 -10.65
N MET A 139 -6.78 25.64 -11.64
CA MET A 139 -8.24 25.50 -11.74
C MET A 139 -8.64 24.04 -12.00
N GLU A 140 -7.96 23.36 -12.93
CA GLU A 140 -8.25 21.98 -13.30
C GLU A 140 -7.97 21.01 -12.12
N ILE A 141 -6.90 21.21 -11.34
CA ILE A 141 -6.61 20.36 -10.16
C ILE A 141 -7.60 20.62 -9.02
N SER A 142 -8.02 21.85 -8.81
CA SER A 142 -9.06 22.21 -7.84
C SER A 142 -10.41 21.56 -8.19
N GLU A 143 -10.81 21.58 -9.46
CA GLU A 143 -12.03 20.94 -9.93
C GLU A 143 -11.93 19.40 -9.83
N ALA A 144 -10.79 18.82 -10.22
CA ALA A 144 -10.55 17.38 -10.10
C ALA A 144 -10.63 16.90 -8.65
N ALA A 145 -10.08 17.66 -7.72
CA ALA A 145 -10.15 17.37 -6.29
C ALA A 145 -11.58 17.49 -5.74
N ALA A 146 -12.32 18.54 -6.13
CA ALA A 146 -13.73 18.73 -5.76
C ALA A 146 -14.64 17.59 -6.24
N LEU A 147 -14.32 16.97 -7.38
CA LEU A 147 -15.03 15.83 -7.95
C LEU A 147 -14.48 14.47 -7.51
N ILE A 148 -13.42 14.45 -6.70
CA ILE A 148 -12.70 13.23 -6.27
C ILE A 148 -12.31 12.37 -7.48
N ASN A 149 -11.88 13.04 -8.57
CA ASN A 149 -11.54 12.40 -9.84
C ASN A 149 -10.05 12.06 -9.89
N ASN A 150 -9.67 10.91 -9.29
CA ASN A 150 -8.28 10.45 -9.23
C ASN A 150 -7.64 10.33 -10.61
N GLN A 151 -8.39 9.88 -11.63
CA GLN A 151 -7.85 9.71 -12.98
C GLN A 151 -7.44 11.05 -13.61
N LEU A 152 -8.22 12.11 -13.38
CA LEU A 152 -7.88 13.44 -13.85
C LEU A 152 -6.71 14.03 -13.04
N ILE A 153 -6.67 13.79 -11.74
CA ILE A 153 -5.54 14.20 -10.89
C ILE A 153 -4.25 13.55 -11.39
N ASP A 154 -4.22 12.24 -11.65
CA ASP A 154 -3.03 11.54 -12.17
C ASP A 154 -2.55 12.13 -13.50
N GLN A 155 -3.49 12.48 -14.39
CA GLN A 155 -3.16 13.14 -15.66
C GLN A 155 -2.56 14.54 -15.45
N LEU A 156 -3.05 15.29 -14.47
CA LEU A 156 -2.52 16.61 -14.15
C LEU A 156 -1.14 16.50 -13.48
N LEU A 157 -0.93 15.53 -12.58
CA LEU A 157 0.36 15.27 -11.97
C LEU A 157 1.44 14.92 -13.00
N SER A 158 1.07 14.18 -14.05
CA SER A 158 1.99 13.84 -15.15
C SER A 158 2.44 15.05 -15.98
N GLN A 159 1.78 16.20 -15.88
CA GLN A 159 2.17 17.44 -16.55
C GLN A 159 3.17 18.26 -15.74
N ILE A 160 3.42 17.91 -14.48
CA ILE A 160 4.42 18.60 -13.64
C ILE A 160 5.81 18.24 -14.17
N PRO A 161 6.68 19.26 -14.45
CA PRO A 161 8.03 19.03 -14.93
C PRO A 161 8.84 18.17 -13.96
N GLU A 162 9.76 17.36 -14.48
CA GLU A 162 10.60 16.47 -13.65
C GLU A 162 11.41 17.23 -12.59
N GLU A 163 11.82 18.47 -12.88
CA GLU A 163 12.51 19.36 -11.94
C GLU A 163 11.66 19.70 -10.71
N HIS A 164 10.33 19.54 -10.79
CA HIS A 164 9.38 19.78 -9.71
C HIS A 164 8.69 18.49 -9.22
N ARG A 165 9.36 17.35 -9.38
CA ARG A 165 8.82 16.03 -8.99
C ARG A 165 8.39 15.96 -7.51
N GLY A 166 9.04 16.73 -6.63
CA GLY A 166 8.66 16.84 -5.22
C GLY A 166 7.24 17.40 -5.03
N LEU A 167 6.80 18.31 -5.91
CA LEU A 167 5.42 18.81 -5.89
C LEU A 167 4.41 17.73 -6.27
N ALA A 168 4.70 16.95 -7.32
CA ALA A 168 3.84 15.84 -7.73
C ALA A 168 3.68 14.82 -6.59
N GLN A 169 4.79 14.48 -5.91
CA GLN A 169 4.78 13.57 -4.76
C GLN A 169 4.00 14.13 -3.57
N ALA A 170 4.14 15.41 -3.27
CA ALA A 170 3.41 16.05 -2.18
C ALA A 170 1.89 16.07 -2.43
N ILE A 171 1.46 16.35 -3.67
CA ILE A 171 0.04 16.30 -4.04
C ILE A 171 -0.45 14.84 -4.02
N GLN A 172 0.33 13.89 -4.55
CA GLN A 172 -0.02 12.46 -4.51
C GLN A 172 -0.25 11.97 -3.08
N LYS A 173 0.57 12.43 -2.13
CA LYS A 173 0.39 12.11 -0.72
C LYS A 173 -0.95 12.60 -0.17
N GLU A 174 -1.36 13.83 -0.49
CA GLU A 174 -2.68 14.35 -0.07
C GLU A 174 -3.82 13.55 -0.71
N VAL A 175 -3.67 13.13 -1.98
CA VAL A 175 -4.64 12.22 -2.65
C VAL A 175 -4.71 10.88 -1.93
N ASP A 176 -3.57 10.33 -1.55
CA ASP A 176 -3.44 9.06 -0.84
C ASP A 176 -4.03 9.13 0.57
N ASP A 177 -3.90 10.27 1.23
CA ASP A 177 -4.50 10.55 2.52
C ASP A 177 -6.00 10.92 2.43
N PHE A 178 -6.57 10.94 1.20
CA PHE A 178 -7.95 11.36 0.90
C PHE A 178 -8.25 12.81 1.31
N ASP A 179 -7.24 13.68 1.43
CA ASP A 179 -7.40 15.08 1.78
C ASP A 179 -7.59 15.97 0.54
N PHE A 180 -8.63 15.68 -0.23
CA PHE A 180 -8.99 16.43 -1.44
C PHE A 180 -9.37 17.89 -1.15
N ASP A 181 -9.97 18.13 0.02
CA ASP A 181 -10.31 19.48 0.47
C ASP A 181 -9.07 20.35 0.61
N ARG A 182 -7.96 19.76 1.07
CA ARG A 182 -6.69 20.47 1.19
C ARG A 182 -6.10 20.82 -0.16
N ILE A 183 -6.13 19.90 -1.13
CA ILE A 183 -5.66 20.16 -2.50
C ILE A 183 -6.47 21.30 -3.11
N MET A 184 -7.80 21.24 -2.99
CA MET A 184 -8.72 22.28 -3.50
C MET A 184 -8.43 23.64 -2.86
N ASN A 185 -8.31 23.72 -1.55
CA ASN A 185 -8.05 24.96 -0.83
C ASN A 185 -6.69 25.57 -1.19
N LEU A 186 -5.63 24.77 -1.26
CA LEU A 186 -4.30 25.25 -1.64
C LEU A 186 -4.24 25.73 -3.08
N ALA A 187 -4.92 25.04 -4.02
CA ALA A 187 -5.01 25.48 -5.40
C ALA A 187 -5.77 26.80 -5.52
N GLN A 188 -6.87 26.95 -4.78
CA GLN A 188 -7.64 28.21 -4.76
C GLN A 188 -6.85 29.35 -4.11
N GLU A 189 -6.11 29.10 -3.07
CA GLU A 189 -5.22 30.05 -2.44
C GLU A 189 -4.08 30.48 -3.39
N ALA A 190 -3.50 29.53 -4.13
CA ALA A 190 -2.45 29.80 -5.10
C ALA A 190 -2.92 30.69 -6.27
N ILE A 191 -4.20 30.59 -6.67
CA ILE A 191 -4.82 31.46 -7.71
C ILE A 191 -4.99 32.88 -7.18
N ASN A 192 -5.26 33.05 -5.89
CA ASN A 192 -5.57 34.34 -5.28
C ASN A 192 -4.33 35.10 -4.74
N LEU A 193 -3.15 34.48 -4.74
CA LEU A 193 -1.85 35.06 -4.37
C LEU A 193 -1.16 35.71 -5.56
#